data_0ce6634c9dc6dfbff742d588a4d40e8b
#
_entry.id   0ce6634c9dc6dfbff742d588a4d40e8b
#
_cell.length_a   1.000
_cell.length_b   1.000
_cell.length_c   1.000
_cell.angle_alpha   90.00
_cell.angle_beta   90.00
_cell.angle_gamma   90.00
#
_symmetry.space_group_name_H-M   'P 1'
#
loop_
_entity.id
_entity.type
_entity.pdbx_description
1 polymer ?
#
loop_
_entity_poly.entity_id
_entity_poly.type
_entity_poly.pdbx_seq_one_letter_code
_entity_poly.pdbx_strand_id
1 'polypeptide(L)'
;MSEVFAAIGRKQLAHLDMWLENRRKNAQRFTSILETHQALTAPSVRPKTKHAWHQYCIKSDSPEQFIEHMGSHAIAARLVYPTPCHQHPVYSEHAQAKATFPITENLSKQLVSIPVHHGLTEEEVIRIIEALRSYS
;
A
#
# COMPACT_ATOMS: atom_id res chain seq x y z
N MET A 1 2.67 -8.31 28.51
CA MET A 1 2.98 -9.18 27.34
C MET A 1 3.48 -10.50 27.90
N SER A 2 2.97 -11.66 27.41
CA SER A 2 3.45 -12.95 27.91
C SER A 2 4.88 -13.22 27.44
N GLU A 3 5.60 -14.09 28.16
CA GLU A 3 6.99 -14.45 27.83
C GLU A 3 7.09 -15.09 26.44
N VAL A 4 6.06 -15.88 26.04
CA VAL A 4 5.99 -16.48 24.70
C VAL A 4 5.97 -15.43 23.60
N PHE A 5 5.12 -14.40 23.71
CA PHE A 5 5.07 -13.31 22.74
C PHE A 5 6.34 -12.47 22.75
N ALA A 6 6.99 -12.30 23.93
CA ALA A 6 8.27 -11.62 24.00
C ALA A 6 9.38 -12.42 23.28
N ALA A 7 9.41 -13.72 23.41
CA ALA A 7 10.37 -14.59 22.72
C ALA A 7 10.18 -14.55 21.19
N ILE A 8 8.92 -14.61 20.71
CA ILE A 8 8.60 -14.46 19.29
C ILE A 8 9.05 -13.09 18.79
N GLY A 9 8.70 -12.01 19.49
CA GLY A 9 9.08 -10.65 19.12
C GLY A 9 10.58 -10.45 19.02
N ARG A 10 11.37 -11.01 19.95
CA ARG A 10 12.83 -10.98 19.90
C ARG A 10 13.39 -11.68 18.64
N LYS A 11 12.81 -12.80 18.26
CA LYS A 11 13.22 -13.51 17.04
C LYS A 11 12.89 -12.71 15.78
N GLN A 12 11.71 -12.11 15.71
CA GLN A 12 11.31 -11.24 14.60
C GLN A 12 12.19 -9.98 14.50
N LEU A 13 12.51 -9.36 15.64
CA LEU A 13 13.36 -8.17 15.70
C LEU A 13 14.75 -8.42 15.12
N ALA A 14 15.32 -9.62 15.29
CA ALA A 14 16.61 -9.98 14.73
C ALA A 14 16.62 -9.99 13.17
N HIS A 15 15.46 -10.09 12.53
CA HIS A 15 15.31 -10.10 11.08
C HIS A 15 14.77 -8.79 10.51
N LEU A 16 14.40 -7.84 11.36
CA LEU A 16 13.65 -6.63 10.97
C LEU A 16 14.36 -5.82 9.89
N ASP A 17 15.66 -5.58 10.03
CA ASP A 17 16.43 -4.76 9.08
C ASP A 17 16.45 -5.40 7.70
N MET A 18 16.64 -6.71 7.61
CA MET A 18 16.59 -7.46 6.35
C MET A 18 15.19 -7.39 5.72
N TRP A 19 14.13 -7.53 6.51
CA TRP A 19 12.77 -7.44 6.03
C TRP A 19 12.43 -6.03 5.50
N LEU A 20 12.87 -4.99 6.20
CA LEU A 20 12.69 -3.61 5.76
C LEU A 20 13.45 -3.32 4.47
N GLU A 21 14.66 -3.88 4.32
CA GLU A 21 15.44 -3.70 3.10
C GLU A 21 14.77 -4.38 1.90
N ASN A 22 14.27 -5.60 2.07
CA ASN A 22 13.53 -6.29 1.01
C ASN A 22 12.27 -5.53 0.59
N ARG A 23 11.51 -4.98 1.55
CA ARG A 23 10.36 -4.10 1.24
C ARG A 23 10.77 -2.86 0.45
N ARG A 24 11.90 -2.23 0.79
CA ARG A 24 12.42 -1.06 0.07
C ARG A 24 12.82 -1.41 -1.35
N LYS A 25 13.50 -2.54 -1.56
CA LYS A 25 13.87 -3.03 -2.89
C LYS A 25 12.63 -3.27 -3.76
N ASN A 26 11.62 -3.95 -3.23
CA ASN A 26 10.39 -4.18 -3.95
C ASN A 26 9.69 -2.86 -4.30
N ALA A 27 9.54 -1.96 -3.31
CA ALA A 27 8.92 -0.66 -3.50
C ALA A 27 9.66 0.19 -4.55
N GLN A 28 10.98 0.18 -4.55
CA GLN A 28 11.80 0.90 -5.54
C GLN A 28 11.55 0.38 -6.95
N ARG A 29 11.48 -0.94 -7.13
CA ARG A 29 11.19 -1.57 -8.43
C ARG A 29 9.80 -1.18 -8.95
N PHE A 30 8.79 -1.16 -8.07
CA PHE A 30 7.45 -0.73 -8.44
C PHE A 30 7.41 0.77 -8.78
N THR A 31 8.07 1.61 -7.97
CA THR A 31 8.14 3.04 -8.20
C THR A 31 8.75 3.36 -9.56
N SER A 32 9.86 2.71 -9.94
CA SER A 32 10.52 2.96 -11.23
C SER A 32 9.64 2.62 -12.44
N ILE A 33 8.70 1.68 -12.32
CA ILE A 33 7.71 1.42 -13.37
C ILE A 33 6.64 2.52 -13.42
N LEU A 34 6.23 3.02 -12.26
CA LEU A 34 5.17 4.01 -12.16
C LEU A 34 5.62 5.45 -12.47
N GLU A 35 6.94 5.74 -12.48
CA GLU A 35 7.47 7.08 -12.79
C GLU A 35 7.03 7.60 -14.17
N THR A 36 6.84 6.71 -15.14
CA THR A 36 6.40 7.04 -16.50
C THR A 36 4.97 6.63 -16.79
N HIS A 37 4.25 6.10 -15.79
CA HIS A 37 2.89 5.59 -15.98
C HIS A 37 1.88 6.74 -16.00
N GLN A 38 0.95 6.73 -16.96
CA GLN A 38 0.00 7.84 -17.14
C GLN A 38 -1.24 7.74 -16.25
N ALA A 39 -1.73 6.52 -16.00
CA ALA A 39 -2.97 6.28 -15.25
C ALA A 39 -2.74 6.02 -13.75
N LEU A 40 -1.50 5.77 -13.32
CA LEU A 40 -1.17 5.42 -11.94
C LEU A 40 -0.10 6.37 -11.39
N THR A 41 -0.24 6.76 -10.11
CA THR A 41 0.76 7.61 -9.43
C THR A 41 1.39 6.85 -8.26
N ALA A 42 2.71 6.74 -8.27
CA ALA A 42 3.48 6.14 -7.19
C ALA A 42 3.42 6.96 -5.90
N PRO A 43 3.51 6.32 -4.72
CA PRO A 43 3.67 7.04 -3.46
C PRO A 43 5.04 7.73 -3.39
N SER A 44 5.07 8.96 -2.88
CA SER A 44 6.30 9.72 -2.66
C SER A 44 6.87 9.51 -1.26
N VAL A 45 8.19 9.52 -1.15
CA VAL A 45 8.91 9.47 0.13
C VAL A 45 9.57 10.81 0.39
N ARG A 46 9.37 11.37 1.59
CA ARG A 46 10.00 12.64 1.97
C ARG A 46 11.54 12.51 1.98
N PRO A 47 12.28 13.52 1.53
CA PRO A 47 13.73 13.52 1.62
C PRO A 47 14.21 13.29 3.06
N LYS A 48 15.34 12.60 3.21
CA LYS A 48 15.97 12.27 4.49
C LYS A 48 15.13 11.36 5.41
N THR A 49 14.11 10.64 4.88
CA THR A 49 13.36 9.63 5.62
C THR A 49 13.59 8.24 5.06
N LYS A 50 13.45 7.22 5.92
CA LYS A 50 13.47 5.82 5.50
C LYS A 50 12.07 5.23 5.67
N HIS A 51 11.38 5.01 4.56
CA HIS A 51 10.03 4.43 4.59
C HIS A 51 10.09 2.93 4.91
N ALA A 52 9.16 2.47 5.75
CA ALA A 52 9.07 1.05 6.16
C ALA A 52 8.26 0.18 5.17
N TRP A 53 7.52 0.81 4.28
CA TRP A 53 6.67 0.15 3.28
C TRP A 53 5.76 -0.93 3.90
N HIS A 54 5.02 -0.55 4.94
CA HIS A 54 3.98 -1.41 5.50
C HIS A 54 2.95 -1.75 4.43
N GLN A 55 2.56 -0.74 3.66
CA GLN A 55 1.72 -0.83 2.47
C GLN A 55 2.37 -0.04 1.33
N TYR A 56 2.15 -0.47 0.09
CA TYR A 56 2.49 0.28 -1.10
C TYR A 56 1.19 0.72 -1.77
N CYS A 57 0.83 2.00 -1.53
CA CYS A 57 -0.44 2.57 -1.97
C CYS A 57 -0.24 3.38 -3.25
N ILE A 58 -0.83 2.91 -4.33
CA ILE A 58 -0.84 3.56 -5.63
C ILE A 58 -2.11 4.40 -5.73
N LYS A 59 -2.00 5.62 -6.25
CA LYS A 59 -3.16 6.42 -6.59
C LYS A 59 -3.60 6.08 -8.01
N SER A 60 -4.89 5.76 -8.18
CA SER A 60 -5.56 5.51 -9.46
C SER A 60 -6.84 6.32 -9.56
N ASP A 61 -7.13 6.88 -10.73
CA ASP A 61 -8.40 7.55 -10.98
C ASP A 61 -9.52 6.55 -11.32
N SER A 62 -9.18 5.29 -11.62
CA SER A 62 -10.11 4.16 -11.84
C SER A 62 -9.74 2.96 -10.95
N PRO A 63 -9.86 3.08 -9.62
CA PRO A 63 -9.34 2.08 -8.69
C PRO A 63 -10.00 0.71 -8.80
N GLU A 64 -11.30 0.65 -9.14
CA GLU A 64 -12.02 -0.60 -9.32
C GLU A 64 -11.47 -1.38 -10.53
N GLN A 65 -11.24 -0.70 -11.65
CA GLN A 65 -10.64 -1.30 -12.85
C GLN A 65 -9.21 -1.77 -12.59
N PHE A 66 -8.44 -0.96 -11.84
CA PHE A 66 -7.10 -1.33 -11.46
C PHE A 66 -7.08 -2.56 -10.54
N ILE A 67 -8.00 -2.67 -9.58
CA ILE A 67 -8.14 -3.84 -8.69
C ILE A 67 -8.52 -5.08 -9.52
N GLU A 68 -9.46 -4.97 -10.44
CA GLU A 68 -9.87 -6.06 -11.33
C GLU A 68 -8.70 -6.54 -12.22
N HIS A 69 -7.97 -5.59 -12.80
CA HIS A 69 -6.77 -5.89 -13.60
C HIS A 69 -5.71 -6.64 -12.77
N MET A 70 -5.39 -6.16 -11.56
CA MET A 70 -4.45 -6.87 -10.68
C MET A 70 -4.96 -8.26 -10.31
N GLY A 71 -6.28 -8.39 -10.08
CA GLY A 71 -6.94 -9.68 -9.81
C GLY A 71 -6.81 -10.66 -10.97
N SER A 72 -6.91 -10.22 -12.23
CA SER A 72 -6.71 -11.07 -13.42
C SER A 72 -5.29 -11.64 -13.53
N HIS A 73 -4.31 -10.98 -12.89
CA HIS A 73 -2.92 -11.45 -12.76
C HIS A 73 -2.67 -12.22 -11.45
N ALA A 74 -3.73 -12.62 -10.73
CA ALA A 74 -3.66 -13.29 -9.42
C ALA A 74 -2.90 -12.48 -8.36
N ILE A 75 -3.03 -11.15 -8.39
CA ILE A 75 -2.43 -10.23 -7.42
C ILE A 75 -3.54 -9.61 -6.57
N ALA A 76 -3.45 -9.77 -5.25
CA ALA A 76 -4.40 -9.16 -4.33
C ALA A 76 -4.17 -7.64 -4.26
N ALA A 77 -5.15 -6.86 -4.72
CA ALA A 77 -5.17 -5.40 -4.60
C ALA A 77 -6.47 -4.97 -3.91
N ARG A 78 -6.43 -3.85 -3.16
CA ARG A 78 -7.62 -3.37 -2.45
C ARG A 78 -7.55 -1.88 -2.17
N LEU A 79 -8.72 -1.23 -2.10
CA LEU A 79 -8.83 0.14 -1.60
C LEU A 79 -8.34 0.26 -0.16
N VAL A 80 -7.67 1.37 0.18
CA VAL A 80 -7.08 1.66 1.49
C VAL A 80 -7.31 3.12 1.86
N TYR A 81 -8.08 3.47 2.78
CA TYR A 81 -9.25 2.88 3.43
C TYR A 81 -10.47 3.58 2.85
N PRO A 82 -11.49 2.88 2.30
CA PRO A 82 -12.56 3.51 1.50
C PRO A 82 -13.46 4.43 2.30
N THR A 83 -13.52 4.25 3.63
CA THR A 83 -14.28 5.13 4.51
C THR A 83 -13.34 5.89 5.44
N PRO A 84 -13.19 7.22 5.28
CA PRO A 84 -12.44 8.05 6.21
C PRO A 84 -13.00 8.00 7.63
N CYS A 85 -12.14 8.15 8.64
CA CYS A 85 -12.54 8.03 10.05
C CYS A 85 -13.74 8.93 10.42
N HIS A 86 -13.76 10.19 9.95
CA HIS A 86 -14.84 11.13 10.25
C HIS A 86 -16.18 10.75 9.62
N GLN A 87 -16.18 9.93 8.56
CA GLN A 87 -17.39 9.44 7.89
C GLN A 87 -17.79 8.03 8.37
N HIS A 88 -17.05 7.47 9.30
CA HIS A 88 -17.36 6.13 9.80
C HIS A 88 -18.60 6.17 10.71
N PRO A 89 -19.60 5.27 10.54
CA PRO A 89 -20.86 5.31 11.28
C PRO A 89 -20.71 5.38 12.80
N VAL A 90 -19.66 4.76 13.36
CA VAL A 90 -19.40 4.77 14.81
C VAL A 90 -19.12 6.19 15.36
N TYR A 91 -18.74 7.14 14.51
CA TYR A 91 -18.42 8.52 14.89
C TYR A 91 -19.49 9.52 14.48
N SER A 92 -20.66 9.08 13.98
CA SER A 92 -21.73 9.95 13.45
C SER A 92 -22.18 11.04 14.42
N GLU A 93 -22.14 10.77 15.75
CA GLU A 93 -22.52 11.70 16.79
C GLU A 93 -21.41 12.70 17.19
N HIS A 94 -20.19 12.52 16.69
CA HIS A 94 -19.09 13.45 16.96
C HIS A 94 -19.19 14.72 16.10
N ALA A 95 -18.83 15.87 16.65
CA ALA A 95 -18.82 17.14 15.93
C ALA A 95 -17.97 17.10 14.65
N GLN A 96 -16.86 16.37 14.68
CA GLN A 96 -15.96 16.18 13.54
C GLN A 96 -16.56 15.32 12.41
N ALA A 97 -17.60 14.52 12.68
CA ALA A 97 -18.29 13.75 11.65
C ALA A 97 -18.99 14.65 10.61
N LYS A 98 -19.29 15.90 10.99
CA LYS A 98 -19.88 16.91 10.11
C LYS A 98 -18.85 17.78 9.39
N ALA A 99 -17.57 17.63 9.71
CA ALA A 99 -16.49 18.36 9.05
C ALA A 99 -16.17 17.74 7.68
N THR A 100 -15.76 18.57 6.73
CA THR A 100 -15.33 18.15 5.41
C THR A 100 -13.81 18.14 5.32
N PHE A 101 -13.26 17.05 4.81
CA PHE A 101 -11.82 16.87 4.57
C PHE A 101 -11.61 16.45 3.11
N PRO A 102 -11.74 17.39 2.15
CA PRO A 102 -11.84 17.05 0.72
C PRO A 102 -10.63 16.27 0.20
N ILE A 103 -9.42 16.54 0.69
CA ILE A 103 -8.22 15.80 0.30
C ILE A 103 -8.32 14.34 0.78
N THR A 104 -8.68 14.12 2.04
CA THR A 104 -8.82 12.77 2.61
C THR A 104 -9.93 11.99 1.93
N GLU A 105 -11.07 12.63 1.71
CA GLU A 105 -12.25 12.04 1.08
C GLU A 105 -12.00 11.66 -0.38
N ASN A 106 -11.20 12.46 -1.08
CA ASN A 106 -10.78 12.15 -2.45
C ASN A 106 -9.76 10.99 -2.46
N LEU A 107 -8.73 11.07 -1.64
CA LEU A 107 -7.68 10.03 -1.60
C LEU A 107 -8.22 8.68 -1.15
N SER A 108 -9.17 8.63 -0.22
CA SER A 108 -9.78 7.36 0.24
C SER A 108 -10.46 6.57 -0.87
N LYS A 109 -10.90 7.26 -1.93
CA LYS A 109 -11.53 6.65 -3.10
C LYS A 109 -10.54 6.25 -4.19
N GLN A 110 -9.28 6.69 -4.12
CA GLN A 110 -8.29 6.53 -5.18
C GLN A 110 -7.11 5.63 -4.79
N LEU A 111 -6.87 5.43 -3.48
CA LEU A 111 -5.68 4.70 -3.04
C LEU A 111 -5.91 3.20 -3.06
N VAL A 112 -5.11 2.50 -3.84
CA VAL A 112 -5.11 1.03 -3.94
C VAL A 112 -3.78 0.49 -3.41
N SER A 113 -3.84 -0.40 -2.44
CA SER A 113 -2.67 -1.11 -1.92
C SER A 113 -2.41 -2.39 -2.67
N ILE A 114 -1.15 -2.61 -3.05
CA ILE A 114 -0.65 -3.85 -3.63
C ILE A 114 0.36 -4.51 -2.68
N PRO A 115 0.65 -5.82 -2.85
CA PRO A 115 1.62 -6.53 -2.02
C PRO A 115 3.03 -5.94 -2.15
N VAL A 116 3.72 -5.75 -1.00
CA VAL A 116 5.11 -5.22 -0.94
C VAL A 116 5.92 -5.92 0.15
N HIS A 117 5.38 -6.99 0.76
CA HIS A 117 6.01 -7.63 1.91
C HIS A 117 7.36 -8.29 1.58
N HIS A 118 8.16 -8.50 2.60
CA HIS A 118 9.52 -9.03 2.50
C HIS A 118 9.62 -10.48 2.01
N GLY A 119 8.51 -11.22 2.10
CA GLY A 119 8.41 -12.62 1.70
C GLY A 119 7.91 -12.84 0.27
N LEU A 120 7.80 -11.77 -0.55
CA LEU A 120 7.53 -11.95 -1.98
C LEU A 120 8.71 -12.66 -2.65
N THR A 121 8.42 -13.70 -3.42
CA THR A 121 9.41 -14.35 -4.30
C THR A 121 9.74 -13.45 -5.49
N GLU A 122 10.87 -13.71 -6.15
CA GLU A 122 11.23 -12.96 -7.36
C GLU A 122 10.18 -13.11 -8.47
N GLU A 123 9.58 -14.28 -8.61
CA GLU A 123 8.52 -14.54 -9.59
C GLU A 123 7.27 -13.71 -9.29
N GLU A 124 6.88 -13.58 -8.01
CA GLU A 124 5.75 -12.74 -7.59
C GLU A 124 6.02 -11.26 -7.83
N VAL A 125 7.26 -10.80 -7.56
CA VAL A 125 7.66 -9.42 -7.84
C VAL A 125 7.63 -9.11 -9.34
N ILE A 126 8.13 -10.02 -10.18
CA ILE A 126 8.08 -9.89 -11.66
C ILE A 126 6.63 -9.84 -12.13
N ARG A 127 5.75 -10.72 -11.63
CA ARG A 127 4.32 -10.72 -11.97
C ARG A 127 3.65 -9.40 -11.62
N ILE A 128 3.96 -8.81 -10.47
CA ILE A 128 3.44 -7.48 -10.08
C ILE A 128 3.93 -6.41 -11.06
N ILE A 129 5.21 -6.43 -11.44
CA ILE A 129 5.80 -5.48 -12.39
C ILE A 129 5.12 -5.59 -13.77
N GLU A 130 4.91 -6.80 -14.26
CA GLU A 130 4.24 -7.04 -15.53
C GLU A 130 2.79 -6.56 -15.51
N ALA A 131 2.05 -6.82 -14.44
CA ALA A 131 0.70 -6.32 -14.25
C ALA A 131 0.65 -4.78 -14.19
N LEU A 132 1.60 -4.13 -13.50
CA LEU A 132 1.70 -2.68 -13.50
C LEU A 132 1.98 -2.10 -14.88
N ARG A 133 2.84 -2.73 -15.68
CA ARG A 133 3.19 -2.28 -17.04
C ARG A 133 2.05 -2.43 -18.04
N SER A 134 1.25 -3.48 -17.89
CA SER A 134 0.15 -3.80 -18.83
C SER A 134 -1.14 -3.05 -18.53
N TYR A 135 -1.24 -2.35 -17.40
CA TYR A 135 -2.40 -1.52 -17.08
C TYR A 135 -2.35 -0.21 -17.91
N SER A 136 -3.46 0.14 -18.54
CA SER A 136 -3.59 1.33 -19.41
C SER A 136 -4.87 2.12 -19.15
#